data_ea5173515654ffc2cd33c2ba3cca3caf
#
_entry.id   ea5173515654ffc2cd33c2ba3cca3caf
#
_cell.length_a   1.000
_cell.length_b   1.000
_cell.length_c   1.000
_cell.angle_alpha   90.00
_cell.angle_beta   90.00
_cell.angle_gamma   90.00
#
_symmetry.space_group_name_H-M   'P 1'
#
loop_
_entity.id
_entity.type
_entity.pdbx_description
1 polymer ?
#
loop_
_entity_poly.entity_id
_entity_poly.type
_entity_poly.pdbx_seq_one_letter_code
_entity_poly.pdbx_strand_id
1 'polypeptide(L)'
;MPTYGRFDVDIDHGSGATLYDLAGREYIDFGSGIGVNSVGYANPKWVAAVTEQAGKLGHISNLFYSQPCARLAQQLCERTGMANAFFANSGAESNEGIIKLARKYSFDKYGKGRGTIITLKNSFHGRTITTLTATGQDVFHNYFFPFIDGFRYAEAGNMDSVAEVAGHDVCAVLLELVQGEGGVLPMDQAFVHDLAVLCAERDWLLLVDEVQTGVGRTGTLFAFQQYGIIPDAASFAKGIAGGLPMGGFLANDKCSGVLGPGAHATTFGGNPICAAAALAVLDILDEEALAAVRENGNYLRARIEHMGVDCLGGTRGLGMMIGVEVLGERSNRELAARLIENGLLVLTAGTALRLLPPLTITREEIDKGLAIMERTLA
;
A
#
# COMPACT_ATOMS: atom_id res chain seq x y z
N MET A 1 -25.32 -1.37 2.15
CA MET A 1 -24.95 -1.37 3.58
C MET A 1 -24.24 -0.06 3.93
N PRO A 2 -24.56 0.61 5.03
CA PRO A 2 -23.92 1.88 5.41
C PRO A 2 -22.60 1.64 6.20
N THR A 3 -21.65 0.96 5.57
CA THR A 3 -20.33 0.64 6.17
C THR A 3 -19.31 1.77 6.06
N TYR A 4 -19.62 2.81 5.28
CA TYR A 4 -18.73 3.95 5.05
C TYR A 4 -19.36 5.26 5.53
N GLY A 5 -18.60 6.07 6.25
CA GLY A 5 -18.93 7.46 6.52
C GLY A 5 -18.52 8.36 5.35
N ARG A 6 -19.35 8.42 4.30
CA ARG A 6 -19.04 9.19 3.09
C ARG A 6 -19.10 10.70 3.33
N PHE A 7 -18.25 11.43 2.61
CA PHE A 7 -18.45 12.86 2.39
C PHE A 7 -19.49 13.05 1.29
N ASP A 8 -20.24 14.14 1.36
CA ASP A 8 -21.33 14.44 0.41
C ASP A 8 -20.76 15.09 -0.87
N VAL A 9 -20.06 14.28 -1.65
CA VAL A 9 -19.46 14.65 -2.95
C VAL A 9 -19.72 13.52 -3.93
N ASP A 10 -20.29 13.86 -5.09
CA ASP A 10 -20.71 12.90 -6.13
C ASP A 10 -19.81 13.05 -7.36
N ILE A 11 -18.62 12.43 -7.35
CA ILE A 11 -17.61 12.52 -8.40
C ILE A 11 -18.07 11.78 -9.65
N ASP A 12 -18.00 12.46 -10.81
CA ASP A 12 -18.37 11.94 -12.12
C ASP A 12 -17.15 11.51 -12.96
N HIS A 13 -16.20 12.43 -13.16
CA HIS A 13 -15.04 12.16 -14.01
C HIS A 13 -13.78 12.91 -13.52
N GLY A 14 -12.63 12.65 -14.19
CA GLY A 14 -11.37 13.33 -13.86
C GLY A 14 -10.29 13.17 -14.92
N SER A 15 -9.25 13.98 -14.79
CA SER A 15 -8.02 13.89 -15.61
C SER A 15 -6.82 14.31 -14.77
N GLY A 16 -5.72 13.55 -14.81
CA GLY A 16 -4.55 13.82 -13.96
C GLY A 16 -4.91 13.71 -12.48
N ALA A 17 -4.68 14.74 -11.69
CA ALA A 17 -5.10 14.83 -10.29
C ALA A 17 -6.36 15.71 -10.09
N THR A 18 -7.03 16.09 -11.15
CA THR A 18 -8.23 16.93 -11.12
C THR A 18 -9.48 16.09 -11.33
N LEU A 19 -10.49 16.27 -10.49
CA LEU A 19 -11.78 15.59 -10.53
C LEU A 19 -12.92 16.60 -10.67
N TYR A 20 -14.05 16.14 -11.20
CA TYR A 20 -15.26 16.94 -11.35
C TYR A 20 -16.45 16.19 -10.80
N ASP A 21 -17.34 16.88 -10.09
CA ASP A 21 -18.62 16.34 -9.65
C ASP A 21 -19.69 16.49 -10.74
N LEU A 22 -20.88 15.93 -10.50
CA LEU A 22 -22.02 16.00 -11.42
C LEU A 22 -22.49 17.44 -11.72
N ALA A 23 -22.16 18.40 -10.84
CA ALA A 23 -22.46 19.82 -11.06
C ALA A 23 -21.35 20.55 -11.83
N GLY A 24 -20.25 19.86 -12.17
CA GLY A 24 -19.09 20.43 -12.85
C GLY A 24 -18.13 21.18 -11.94
N ARG A 25 -18.25 21.03 -10.64
CA ARG A 25 -17.32 21.61 -9.68
C ARG A 25 -15.99 20.86 -9.69
N GLU A 26 -14.89 21.61 -9.72
CA GLU A 26 -13.54 21.09 -9.73
C GLU A 26 -13.02 20.75 -8.32
N TYR A 27 -12.30 19.64 -8.22
CA TYR A 27 -11.57 19.19 -7.02
C TYR A 27 -10.15 18.80 -7.41
N ILE A 28 -9.18 19.19 -6.60
CA ILE A 28 -7.82 18.62 -6.65
C ILE A 28 -7.79 17.41 -5.72
N ASP A 29 -7.27 16.27 -6.20
CA ASP A 29 -7.26 15.03 -5.45
C ASP A 29 -5.87 14.73 -4.85
N PHE A 30 -5.77 14.91 -3.54
CA PHE A 30 -4.62 14.45 -2.75
C PHE A 30 -4.88 13.10 -2.05
N GLY A 31 -5.86 12.33 -2.49
CA GLY A 31 -6.23 11.03 -1.93
C GLY A 31 -6.06 9.86 -2.90
N SER A 32 -6.24 10.09 -4.20
CA SER A 32 -6.17 9.10 -5.31
C SER A 32 -6.87 7.76 -5.02
N GLY A 33 -8.05 7.81 -4.38
CA GLY A 33 -8.78 6.58 -4.01
C GLY A 33 -8.03 5.71 -2.98
N ILE A 34 -7.39 6.33 -2.02
CA ILE A 34 -6.48 5.72 -1.02
C ILE A 34 -5.21 5.15 -1.68
N GLY A 35 -4.57 5.96 -2.55
CA GLY A 35 -3.33 5.60 -3.23
C GLY A 35 -3.49 4.59 -4.36
N VAL A 36 -4.70 4.43 -4.90
CA VAL A 36 -5.02 3.45 -5.96
C VAL A 36 -4.81 4.01 -7.36
N ASN A 37 -5.26 5.23 -7.63
CA ASN A 37 -5.09 5.89 -8.94
C ASN A 37 -3.67 6.47 -9.08
N SER A 38 -2.67 5.57 -9.07
CA SER A 38 -1.25 5.94 -9.03
C SER A 38 -0.81 6.79 -10.24
N VAL A 39 -1.37 6.55 -11.42
CA VAL A 39 -1.03 7.27 -12.67
C VAL A 39 -2.04 8.37 -13.02
N GLY A 40 -2.88 8.76 -12.07
CA GLY A 40 -3.92 9.77 -12.27
C GLY A 40 -5.15 9.24 -12.99
N TYR A 41 -6.15 10.11 -13.11
CA TYR A 41 -7.43 9.79 -13.75
C TYR A 41 -7.31 9.91 -15.27
N ALA A 42 -7.96 9.00 -15.99
CA ALA A 42 -8.04 8.96 -17.45
C ALA A 42 -6.67 9.05 -18.16
N ASN A 43 -5.61 8.50 -17.57
CA ASN A 43 -4.28 8.49 -18.22
C ASN A 43 -4.35 7.82 -19.59
N PRO A 44 -3.95 8.48 -20.69
CA PRO A 44 -4.14 7.96 -22.05
C PRO A 44 -3.46 6.62 -22.33
N LYS A 45 -2.24 6.39 -21.79
CA LYS A 45 -1.52 5.11 -21.94
C LYS A 45 -2.25 3.98 -21.23
N TRP A 46 -2.73 4.26 -20.01
CA TRP A 46 -3.48 3.29 -19.22
C TRP A 46 -4.83 2.95 -19.89
N VAL A 47 -5.60 3.97 -20.33
CA VAL A 47 -6.88 3.79 -21.02
C VAL A 47 -6.70 2.96 -22.27
N ALA A 48 -5.67 3.26 -23.10
CA ALA A 48 -5.37 2.51 -24.32
C ALA A 48 -5.08 1.02 -24.02
N ALA A 49 -4.22 0.73 -23.02
CA ALA A 49 -3.86 -0.63 -22.65
C ALA A 49 -5.08 -1.46 -22.16
N VAL A 50 -5.92 -0.85 -21.32
CA VAL A 50 -7.15 -1.49 -20.82
C VAL A 50 -8.13 -1.76 -21.96
N THR A 51 -8.37 -0.77 -22.82
CA THR A 51 -9.31 -0.88 -23.94
C THR A 51 -8.84 -1.94 -24.95
N GLU A 52 -7.57 -1.96 -25.30
CA GLU A 52 -6.99 -2.95 -26.20
C GLU A 52 -7.13 -4.36 -25.63
N GLN A 53 -6.75 -4.56 -24.37
CA GLN A 53 -6.82 -5.89 -23.75
C GLN A 53 -8.26 -6.37 -23.54
N ALA A 54 -9.19 -5.47 -23.18
CA ALA A 54 -10.60 -5.80 -23.06
C ALA A 54 -11.20 -6.29 -24.39
N GLY A 55 -10.73 -5.77 -25.51
CA GLY A 55 -11.10 -6.23 -26.85
C GLY A 55 -10.47 -7.57 -27.28
N LYS A 56 -9.46 -8.07 -26.53
CA LYS A 56 -8.75 -9.33 -26.86
C LYS A 56 -9.19 -10.50 -25.97
N LEU A 57 -9.02 -10.34 -24.66
CA LEU A 57 -9.23 -11.43 -23.70
C LEU A 57 -9.48 -10.86 -22.30
N GLY A 58 -10.73 -11.02 -21.81
CA GLY A 58 -11.12 -10.53 -20.50
C GLY A 58 -10.71 -11.45 -19.34
N HIS A 59 -10.77 -12.78 -19.54
CA HIS A 59 -10.41 -13.79 -18.53
C HIS A 59 -10.16 -15.15 -19.17
N ILE A 60 -9.28 -15.97 -18.57
CA ILE A 60 -9.03 -17.32 -19.05
C ILE A 60 -8.75 -18.36 -17.95
N SER A 61 -8.61 -17.99 -16.69
CA SER A 61 -8.12 -18.85 -15.61
C SER A 61 -6.59 -19.03 -15.57
N ASN A 62 -6.05 -19.28 -14.37
CA ASN A 62 -4.64 -19.58 -14.15
C ASN A 62 -4.24 -21.03 -14.54
N LEU A 63 -5.17 -21.81 -15.11
CA LEU A 63 -4.86 -23.09 -15.73
C LEU A 63 -4.19 -22.92 -17.11
N PHE A 64 -4.23 -21.71 -17.67
CA PHE A 64 -3.61 -21.37 -18.96
C PHE A 64 -2.74 -20.12 -18.81
N TYR A 65 -1.72 -20.01 -19.64
CA TYR A 65 -0.90 -18.80 -19.67
C TYR A 65 -1.60 -17.66 -20.40
N SER A 66 -1.45 -16.45 -19.89
CA SER A 66 -1.77 -15.22 -20.62
C SER A 66 -0.52 -14.35 -20.73
N GLN A 67 -0.29 -13.77 -21.91
CA GLN A 67 0.91 -12.97 -22.16
C GLN A 67 1.01 -11.74 -21.21
N PRO A 68 -0.04 -10.94 -20.96
CA PRO A 68 0.07 -9.81 -20.04
C PRO A 68 0.49 -10.22 -18.64
N CYS A 69 -0.08 -11.33 -18.11
CA CYS A 69 0.26 -11.84 -16.78
C CYS A 69 1.72 -12.29 -16.69
N ALA A 70 2.21 -13.03 -17.70
CA ALA A 70 3.60 -13.50 -17.73
C ALA A 70 4.60 -12.34 -17.82
N ARG A 71 4.33 -11.34 -18.69
CA ARG A 71 5.15 -10.13 -18.81
C ARG A 71 5.17 -9.30 -17.53
N LEU A 72 4.01 -9.16 -16.87
CA LEU A 72 3.92 -8.44 -15.60
C LEU A 72 4.77 -9.11 -14.51
N ALA A 73 4.69 -10.44 -14.40
CA ALA A 73 5.51 -11.21 -13.46
C ALA A 73 7.00 -10.99 -13.75
N GLN A 74 7.41 -11.08 -15.02
CA GLN A 74 8.78 -10.85 -15.44
C GLN A 74 9.26 -9.44 -15.05
N GLN A 75 8.53 -8.39 -15.43
CA GLN A 75 8.93 -7.00 -15.12
C GLN A 75 9.02 -6.73 -13.61
N LEU A 76 8.07 -7.25 -12.83
CA LEU A 76 8.13 -7.11 -11.38
C LEU A 76 9.36 -7.79 -10.80
N CYS A 77 9.66 -9.02 -11.20
CA CYS A 77 10.86 -9.75 -10.72
C CYS A 77 12.16 -9.04 -11.15
N GLU A 78 12.28 -8.62 -12.41
CA GLU A 78 13.47 -7.92 -12.93
C GLU A 78 13.72 -6.59 -12.21
N ARG A 79 12.67 -5.79 -11.95
CA ARG A 79 12.80 -4.48 -11.29
C ARG A 79 12.99 -4.55 -9.78
N THR A 80 12.70 -5.69 -9.15
CA THR A 80 12.75 -5.84 -7.70
C THR A 80 13.84 -6.77 -7.19
N GLY A 81 14.41 -7.62 -8.07
CA GLY A 81 15.32 -8.69 -7.69
C GLY A 81 14.63 -9.87 -6.98
N MET A 82 13.30 -9.92 -6.97
CA MET A 82 12.55 -11.06 -6.45
C MET A 82 12.47 -12.19 -7.46
N ALA A 83 12.27 -13.44 -7.00
CA ALA A 83 12.35 -14.62 -7.85
C ALA A 83 11.08 -14.94 -8.62
N ASN A 84 9.92 -14.73 -8.01
CA ASN A 84 8.62 -14.95 -8.65
C ASN A 84 7.50 -14.13 -8.06
N ALA A 85 6.34 -14.13 -8.72
CA ALA A 85 5.14 -13.42 -8.33
C ALA A 85 3.91 -14.32 -8.33
N PHE A 86 3.02 -14.10 -7.38
CA PHE A 86 1.64 -14.60 -7.38
C PHE A 86 0.69 -13.41 -7.47
N PHE A 87 -0.36 -13.52 -8.29
CA PHE A 87 -1.35 -12.46 -8.46
C PHE A 87 -2.68 -12.81 -7.78
N ALA A 88 -3.27 -11.82 -7.14
CA ALA A 88 -4.56 -11.83 -6.46
C ALA A 88 -5.39 -10.60 -6.89
N ASN A 89 -6.43 -10.23 -6.14
CA ASN A 89 -7.35 -9.14 -6.52
C ASN A 89 -7.36 -7.98 -5.53
N SER A 90 -6.76 -8.14 -4.37
CA SER A 90 -6.80 -7.16 -3.28
C SER A 90 -5.59 -7.29 -2.36
N GLY A 91 -5.34 -6.24 -1.55
CA GLY A 91 -4.29 -6.27 -0.53
C GLY A 91 -4.54 -7.33 0.55
N ALA A 92 -5.80 -7.55 0.94
CA ALA A 92 -6.11 -8.60 1.90
C ALA A 92 -5.77 -9.99 1.36
N GLU A 93 -6.12 -10.31 0.11
CA GLU A 93 -5.73 -11.57 -0.53
C GLU A 93 -4.20 -11.69 -0.68
N SER A 94 -3.52 -10.59 -0.96
CA SER A 94 -2.05 -10.56 -1.04
C SER A 94 -1.41 -10.91 0.30
N ASN A 95 -1.90 -10.33 1.39
CA ASN A 95 -1.43 -10.61 2.75
C ASN A 95 -1.82 -12.03 3.22
N GLU A 96 -3.01 -12.53 2.90
CA GLU A 96 -3.36 -13.95 3.10
C GLU A 96 -2.33 -14.87 2.42
N GLY A 97 -1.90 -14.52 1.21
CA GLY A 97 -0.90 -15.27 0.45
C GLY A 97 0.44 -15.37 1.16
N ILE A 98 1.01 -14.22 1.61
CA ILE A 98 2.32 -14.23 2.30
C ILE A 98 2.23 -14.84 3.71
N ILE A 99 1.11 -14.70 4.41
CA ILE A 99 0.86 -15.41 5.69
C ILE A 99 0.86 -16.92 5.48
N LYS A 100 0.15 -17.41 4.45
CA LYS A 100 0.15 -18.83 4.08
C LYS A 100 1.52 -19.32 3.64
N LEU A 101 2.25 -18.51 2.87
CA LEU A 101 3.63 -18.79 2.45
C LEU A 101 4.53 -19.03 3.68
N ALA A 102 4.50 -18.13 4.65
CA ALA A 102 5.31 -18.22 5.85
C ALA A 102 4.98 -19.46 6.69
N ARG A 103 3.70 -19.73 6.93
CA ARG A 103 3.25 -20.90 7.66
C ARG A 103 3.64 -22.20 6.97
N LYS A 104 3.50 -22.25 5.63
CA LYS A 104 3.88 -23.44 4.87
C LYS A 104 5.39 -23.65 4.81
N TYR A 105 6.19 -22.62 4.60
CA TYR A 105 7.66 -22.68 4.69
C TYR A 105 8.11 -23.30 6.01
N SER A 106 7.57 -22.78 7.11
CA SER A 106 7.91 -23.27 8.43
C SER A 106 7.44 -24.71 8.65
N PHE A 107 6.24 -25.06 8.22
CA PHE A 107 5.71 -26.41 8.35
C PHE A 107 6.54 -27.43 7.53
N ASP A 108 6.91 -27.12 6.29
CA ASP A 108 7.70 -28.00 5.43
C ASP A 108 9.08 -28.29 6.05
N LYS A 109 9.66 -27.31 6.76
CA LYS A 109 11.00 -27.41 7.32
C LYS A 109 11.04 -27.96 8.75
N TYR A 110 10.06 -27.62 9.58
CA TYR A 110 10.07 -27.86 11.02
C TYR A 110 8.89 -28.71 11.52
N GLY A 111 7.89 -28.98 10.68
CA GLY A 111 6.66 -29.66 11.08
C GLY A 111 5.68 -28.72 11.82
N LYS A 112 4.77 -29.34 12.59
CA LYS A 112 3.75 -28.61 13.37
C LYS A 112 4.35 -27.84 14.55
N GLY A 113 3.69 -26.74 14.94
CA GLY A 113 3.97 -26.00 16.18
C GLY A 113 4.81 -24.73 15.97
N ARG A 114 5.18 -24.40 14.73
CA ARG A 114 5.92 -23.19 14.40
C ARG A 114 5.17 -22.41 13.29
N GLY A 115 4.10 -21.71 13.67
CA GLY A 115 3.22 -20.99 12.72
C GLY A 115 2.79 -19.63 13.21
N THR A 116 3.38 -19.13 14.31
CA THR A 116 3.11 -17.78 14.85
C THR A 116 3.81 -16.71 14.01
N ILE A 117 3.10 -15.62 13.74
CA ILE A 117 3.61 -14.45 13.03
C ILE A 117 3.57 -13.26 14.00
N ILE A 118 4.68 -12.55 14.11
CA ILE A 118 4.74 -11.28 14.83
C ILE A 118 4.31 -10.18 13.86
N THR A 119 3.36 -9.32 14.26
CA THR A 119 2.98 -8.09 13.57
C THR A 119 3.25 -6.89 14.45
N LEU A 120 3.16 -5.69 13.92
CA LEU A 120 3.44 -4.48 14.69
C LEU A 120 2.14 -3.79 15.10
N LYS A 121 2.10 -3.20 16.31
CA LYS A 121 1.01 -2.33 16.74
C LYS A 121 0.85 -1.16 15.79
N ASN A 122 -0.35 -0.65 15.65
CA ASN A 122 -0.79 0.37 14.69
C ASN A 122 -0.73 -0.05 13.21
N SER A 123 -0.37 -1.32 12.91
CA SER A 123 -0.39 -1.84 11.54
C SER A 123 -1.82 -2.02 11.00
N PHE A 124 -1.92 -2.10 9.65
CA PHE A 124 -3.16 -2.45 8.98
C PHE A 124 -2.87 -3.40 7.80
N HIS A 125 -3.37 -4.62 7.86
CA HIS A 125 -3.08 -5.66 6.88
C HIS A 125 -4.29 -6.15 6.08
N GLY A 126 -5.51 -5.70 6.41
CA GLY A 126 -6.72 -6.01 5.64
C GLY A 126 -7.96 -6.27 6.49
N ARG A 127 -9.03 -6.73 5.83
CA ARG A 127 -10.37 -6.92 6.42
C ARG A 127 -10.90 -8.36 6.35
N THR A 128 -10.13 -9.31 5.82
CA THR A 128 -10.43 -10.74 5.99
C THR A 128 -10.12 -11.17 7.43
N ILE A 129 -10.69 -12.27 7.89
CA ILE A 129 -10.50 -12.68 9.31
C ILE A 129 -9.02 -12.82 9.65
N THR A 130 -8.20 -13.45 8.79
CA THR A 130 -6.77 -13.61 9.05
C THR A 130 -6.03 -12.28 9.05
N THR A 131 -6.23 -11.45 8.00
CA THR A 131 -5.55 -10.16 7.90
C THR A 131 -6.05 -9.15 8.93
N LEU A 132 -7.32 -9.28 9.35
CA LEU A 132 -7.88 -8.50 10.45
C LEU A 132 -7.22 -8.91 11.78
N THR A 133 -7.01 -10.21 12.01
CA THR A 133 -6.25 -10.70 13.17
C THR A 133 -4.80 -10.20 13.13
N ALA A 134 -4.17 -10.15 11.94
CA ALA A 134 -2.81 -9.63 11.81
C ALA A 134 -2.70 -8.13 12.04
N THR A 135 -3.79 -7.38 11.87
CA THR A 135 -3.84 -5.91 12.05
C THR A 135 -3.66 -5.53 13.50
N GLY A 136 -2.63 -4.72 13.81
CA GLY A 136 -2.24 -4.37 15.19
C GLY A 136 -3.00 -3.17 15.77
N GLN A 137 -4.31 -3.06 15.53
CA GLN A 137 -5.16 -1.98 16.01
C GLN A 137 -6.40 -2.54 16.71
N ASP A 138 -6.51 -2.35 18.01
CA ASP A 138 -7.61 -2.89 18.85
C ASP A 138 -9.00 -2.44 18.38
N VAL A 139 -9.11 -1.28 17.77
CA VAL A 139 -10.37 -0.75 17.24
C VAL A 139 -11.02 -1.68 16.20
N PHE A 140 -10.25 -2.54 15.55
CA PHE A 140 -10.73 -3.51 14.59
C PHE A 140 -11.04 -4.90 15.19
N HIS A 141 -10.66 -5.17 16.45
CA HIS A 141 -10.80 -6.45 17.09
C HIS A 141 -12.07 -6.59 17.97
N ASN A 142 -13.15 -5.90 17.62
CA ASN A 142 -14.31 -5.76 18.51
C ASN A 142 -15.46 -6.74 18.27
N TYR A 143 -15.64 -7.33 17.06
CA TYR A 143 -16.92 -8.00 16.72
C TYR A 143 -16.77 -9.38 16.09
N PHE A 144 -15.63 -9.70 15.51
CA PHE A 144 -15.51 -10.82 14.56
C PHE A 144 -14.89 -12.07 15.17
N PHE A 145 -15.22 -12.35 16.44
CA PHE A 145 -14.72 -13.51 17.17
C PHE A 145 -15.31 -14.82 16.63
N PRO A 146 -14.56 -15.96 16.69
CA PRO A 146 -13.18 -16.05 17.16
C PRO A 146 -12.17 -15.58 16.12
N PHE A 147 -11.10 -14.89 16.58
CA PHE A 147 -9.94 -14.59 15.75
C PHE A 147 -9.04 -15.82 15.57
N ILE A 148 -8.14 -15.75 14.58
CA ILE A 148 -7.23 -16.86 14.27
C ILE A 148 -6.02 -16.83 15.19
N ASP A 149 -5.71 -17.96 15.84
CA ASP A 149 -4.51 -18.11 16.66
C ASP A 149 -3.21 -17.96 15.84
N GLY A 150 -2.11 -17.64 16.52
CA GLY A 150 -0.79 -17.55 15.94
C GLY A 150 -0.43 -16.17 15.42
N PHE A 151 -0.90 -15.12 16.08
CA PHE A 151 -0.42 -13.75 15.92
C PHE A 151 -0.01 -13.16 17.26
N ARG A 152 1.07 -12.37 17.26
CA ARG A 152 1.55 -11.56 18.38
C ARG A 152 1.92 -10.18 17.91
N TYR A 153 1.78 -9.19 18.81
CA TYR A 153 1.93 -7.78 18.44
C TYR A 153 3.09 -7.16 19.22
N ALA A 154 4.10 -6.65 18.48
CA ALA A 154 5.21 -5.91 19.05
C ALA A 154 5.03 -4.40 18.82
N GLU A 155 5.65 -3.56 19.64
CA GLU A 155 5.71 -2.11 19.40
C GLU A 155 6.57 -1.85 18.16
N ALA A 156 6.07 -0.98 17.27
CA ALA A 156 6.80 -0.56 16.09
C ALA A 156 8.08 0.23 16.47
N GLY A 157 9.20 -0.10 15.85
CA GLY A 157 10.48 0.55 16.13
C GLY A 157 11.17 0.09 17.42
N ASN A 158 10.69 -0.96 18.09
CA ASN A 158 11.22 -1.44 19.38
C ASN A 158 11.63 -2.92 19.30
N MET A 159 12.95 -3.19 19.21
CA MET A 159 13.50 -4.54 19.16
C MET A 159 13.30 -5.32 20.48
N ASP A 160 13.29 -4.66 21.65
CA ASP A 160 13.04 -5.31 22.93
C ASP A 160 11.58 -5.86 22.97
N SER A 161 10.63 -5.09 22.46
CA SER A 161 9.24 -5.55 22.33
C SER A 161 9.11 -6.74 21.37
N VAL A 162 9.88 -6.77 20.30
CA VAL A 162 9.94 -7.96 19.40
C VAL A 162 10.49 -9.16 20.16
N ALA A 163 11.55 -8.98 20.97
CA ALA A 163 12.14 -10.05 21.77
C ALA A 163 11.20 -10.57 22.84
N GLU A 164 10.43 -9.71 23.50
CA GLU A 164 9.43 -10.09 24.53
C GLU A 164 8.33 -11.01 23.98
N VAL A 165 7.86 -10.77 22.75
CA VAL A 165 6.81 -11.59 22.13
C VAL A 165 7.37 -12.75 21.31
N ALA A 166 8.70 -12.82 21.14
CA ALA A 166 9.35 -13.91 20.42
C ALA A 166 9.21 -15.25 21.14
N GLY A 167 9.04 -16.32 20.38
CA GLY A 167 8.97 -17.69 20.90
C GLY A 167 9.52 -18.68 19.86
N HIS A 168 9.74 -19.91 20.30
CA HIS A 168 10.18 -21.00 19.42
C HIS A 168 9.15 -21.37 18.34
N ASP A 169 7.91 -20.95 18.53
CA ASP A 169 6.78 -21.15 17.62
C ASP A 169 6.64 -20.07 16.54
N VAL A 170 7.50 -19.02 16.56
CA VAL A 170 7.48 -17.93 15.56
C VAL A 170 8.07 -18.41 14.24
N CYS A 171 7.39 -18.11 13.14
CA CYS A 171 7.84 -18.41 11.77
C CYS A 171 8.13 -17.18 10.92
N ALA A 172 7.58 -16.01 11.26
CA ALA A 172 7.74 -14.81 10.47
C ALA A 172 7.48 -13.53 11.28
N VAL A 173 7.94 -12.42 10.75
CA VAL A 173 7.50 -11.06 11.10
C VAL A 173 6.84 -10.43 9.88
N LEU A 174 5.69 -9.77 10.05
CA LEU A 174 4.97 -9.03 9.03
C LEU A 174 4.90 -7.55 9.42
N LEU A 175 5.38 -6.66 8.56
CA LEU A 175 5.39 -5.23 8.81
C LEU A 175 5.08 -4.39 7.57
N GLU A 176 4.58 -3.18 7.79
CA GLU A 176 4.59 -2.08 6.81
C GLU A 176 5.87 -1.25 7.03
N LEU A 177 6.58 -0.84 5.97
CA LEU A 177 7.73 0.07 6.09
C LEU A 177 7.33 1.53 6.35
N VAL A 178 6.08 1.86 6.01
CA VAL A 178 5.39 3.07 6.48
C VAL A 178 3.99 2.65 6.89
N GLN A 179 3.65 2.73 8.16
CA GLN A 179 2.30 2.41 8.66
C GLN A 179 1.29 3.44 8.13
N GLY A 180 0.53 3.06 7.12
CA GLY A 180 -0.34 3.98 6.41
C GLY A 180 -1.55 4.41 7.22
N GLU A 181 -2.35 3.46 7.68
CA GLU A 181 -3.56 3.71 8.47
C GLU A 181 -3.24 4.14 9.91
N GLY A 182 -2.09 3.74 10.44
CA GLY A 182 -1.60 4.14 11.77
C GLY A 182 -1.20 5.61 11.90
N GLY A 183 -1.16 6.37 10.78
CA GLY A 183 -0.85 7.80 10.80
C GLY A 183 0.31 8.23 9.90
N VAL A 184 0.63 7.46 8.89
CA VAL A 184 1.78 7.64 7.97
C VAL A 184 3.10 7.70 8.76
N LEU A 185 3.44 6.60 9.41
CA LEU A 185 4.59 6.48 10.29
C LEU A 185 5.70 5.65 9.62
N PRO A 186 6.75 6.27 9.05
CA PRO A 186 7.91 5.54 8.53
C PRO A 186 8.63 4.78 9.65
N MET A 187 9.05 3.54 9.37
CA MET A 187 9.91 2.77 10.25
C MET A 187 11.32 3.36 10.25
N ASP A 188 11.98 3.30 11.41
CA ASP A 188 13.40 3.61 11.50
C ASP A 188 14.23 2.59 10.70
N GLN A 189 15.22 3.07 9.96
CA GLN A 189 16.02 2.22 9.09
C GLN A 189 16.86 1.22 9.90
N ALA A 190 17.41 1.61 11.05
CA ALA A 190 18.18 0.72 11.91
C ALA A 190 17.28 -0.40 12.45
N PHE A 191 16.07 -0.07 12.92
CA PHE A 191 15.11 -1.05 13.36
C PHE A 191 14.80 -2.10 12.28
N VAL A 192 14.57 -1.66 11.04
CA VAL A 192 14.25 -2.58 9.92
C VAL A 192 15.45 -3.49 9.60
N HIS A 193 16.67 -2.96 9.63
CA HIS A 193 17.87 -3.76 9.43
C HIS A 193 18.11 -4.77 10.56
N ASP A 194 17.97 -4.35 11.82
CA ASP A 194 18.13 -5.23 12.98
C ASP A 194 17.06 -6.35 12.95
N LEU A 195 15.83 -6.01 12.57
CA LEU A 195 14.75 -6.98 12.41
C LEU A 195 15.06 -7.99 11.30
N ALA A 196 15.62 -7.53 10.16
CA ALA A 196 16.02 -8.40 9.06
C ALA A 196 17.14 -9.37 9.48
N VAL A 197 18.12 -8.88 10.26
CA VAL A 197 19.18 -9.72 10.83
C VAL A 197 18.61 -10.76 11.78
N LEU A 198 17.73 -10.34 12.70
CA LEU A 198 17.07 -11.25 13.64
C LEU A 198 16.26 -12.34 12.93
N CYS A 199 15.52 -11.96 11.88
CA CYS A 199 14.77 -12.92 11.07
C CYS A 199 15.70 -13.95 10.42
N ALA A 200 16.84 -13.52 9.87
CA ALA A 200 17.82 -14.42 9.26
C ALA A 200 18.43 -15.38 10.28
N GLU A 201 18.82 -14.90 11.48
CA GLU A 201 19.40 -15.70 12.55
C GLU A 201 18.43 -16.76 13.12
N ARG A 202 17.15 -16.40 13.20
CA ARG A 202 16.10 -17.27 13.75
C ARG A 202 15.41 -18.15 12.70
N ASP A 203 15.79 -17.98 11.44
CA ASP A 203 15.09 -18.57 10.29
C ASP A 203 13.58 -18.25 10.32
N TRP A 204 13.26 -17.03 10.66
CA TRP A 204 11.94 -16.44 10.44
C TRP A 204 11.87 -15.82 9.05
N LEU A 205 10.70 -15.78 8.45
CA LEU A 205 10.52 -15.02 7.21
C LEU A 205 10.27 -13.54 7.53
N LEU A 206 10.97 -12.67 6.81
CA LEU A 206 10.68 -11.24 6.79
C LEU A 206 9.63 -10.97 5.70
N LEU A 207 8.42 -10.61 6.12
CA LEU A 207 7.29 -10.32 5.25
C LEU A 207 7.04 -8.81 5.27
N VAL A 208 7.00 -8.18 4.10
CA VAL A 208 6.74 -6.75 3.98
C VAL A 208 5.40 -6.51 3.29
N ASP A 209 4.51 -5.79 3.97
CA ASP A 209 3.27 -5.29 3.39
C ASP A 209 3.54 -4.00 2.61
N GLU A 210 3.61 -4.12 1.30
CA GLU A 210 3.80 -3.01 0.36
C GLU A 210 2.49 -2.60 -0.34
N VAL A 211 1.35 -2.99 0.21
CA VAL A 211 0.03 -2.67 -0.37
C VAL A 211 -0.17 -1.17 -0.50
N GLN A 212 0.33 -0.37 0.44
CA GLN A 212 0.23 1.09 0.38
C GLN A 212 1.54 1.79 -0.01
N THR A 213 2.68 1.24 0.36
CA THR A 213 4.02 1.81 0.13
C THR A 213 4.58 1.51 -1.26
N GLY A 214 4.14 0.40 -1.88
CA GLY A 214 4.64 -0.07 -3.16
C GLY A 214 4.14 0.74 -4.37
N VAL A 215 4.57 0.31 -5.52
CA VAL A 215 4.21 0.84 -6.84
C VAL A 215 4.53 2.34 -6.96
N GLY A 216 5.74 2.72 -6.56
CA GLY A 216 6.26 4.07 -6.73
C GLY A 216 5.87 5.06 -5.64
N ARG A 217 4.96 4.73 -4.73
CA ARG A 217 4.38 5.66 -3.74
C ARG A 217 5.42 6.37 -2.89
N THR A 218 6.48 5.66 -2.48
CA THR A 218 7.56 6.19 -1.66
C THR A 218 8.74 6.75 -2.46
N GLY A 219 8.70 6.66 -3.81
CA GLY A 219 9.75 7.16 -4.69
C GLY A 219 10.75 6.11 -5.17
N THR A 220 10.54 4.83 -4.83
CA THR A 220 11.10 3.63 -5.46
C THR A 220 9.95 2.72 -5.86
N LEU A 221 10.17 1.72 -6.72
CA LEU A 221 9.08 0.84 -7.14
C LEU A 221 8.45 0.14 -5.93
N PHE A 222 9.27 -0.37 -5.00
CA PHE A 222 8.85 -0.85 -3.68
C PHE A 222 9.70 -0.20 -2.59
N ALA A 223 9.11 0.10 -1.43
CA ALA A 223 9.78 0.80 -0.35
C ALA A 223 10.96 0.00 0.21
N PHE A 224 10.92 -1.33 0.21
CA PHE A 224 12.03 -2.15 0.67
C PHE A 224 13.35 -1.87 -0.06
N GLN A 225 13.30 -1.35 -1.31
CA GLN A 225 14.49 -0.94 -2.06
C GLN A 225 15.18 0.28 -1.42
N GLN A 226 14.41 1.23 -0.86
CA GLN A 226 14.97 2.38 -0.12
C GLN A 226 15.59 1.96 1.21
N TYR A 227 15.02 0.94 1.84
CA TYR A 227 15.55 0.40 3.09
C TYR A 227 16.77 -0.51 2.86
N GLY A 228 17.13 -0.81 1.59
CA GLY A 228 18.28 -1.64 1.26
C GLY A 228 18.16 -3.09 1.76
N ILE A 229 16.93 -3.61 1.88
CA ILE A 229 16.64 -5.00 2.26
C ILE A 229 16.01 -5.75 1.11
N ILE A 230 16.13 -7.08 1.14
CA ILE A 230 15.36 -8.00 0.28
C ILE A 230 14.51 -8.86 1.21
N PRO A 231 13.19 -8.64 1.30
CA PRO A 231 12.31 -9.45 2.13
C PRO A 231 12.16 -10.86 1.55
N ASP A 232 11.73 -11.81 2.39
CA ASP A 232 11.39 -13.16 1.90
C ASP A 232 10.13 -13.16 1.04
N ALA A 233 9.17 -12.28 1.38
CA ALA A 233 8.04 -11.96 0.52
C ALA A 233 7.55 -10.52 0.75
N ALA A 234 7.02 -9.91 -0.31
CA ALA A 234 6.41 -8.59 -0.27
C ALA A 234 5.03 -8.61 -0.93
N SER A 235 3.98 -8.23 -0.22
CA SER A 235 2.64 -8.09 -0.78
C SER A 235 2.47 -6.75 -1.49
N PHE A 236 1.61 -6.70 -2.51
CA PHE A 236 1.27 -5.47 -3.22
C PHE A 236 -0.21 -5.45 -3.64
N ALA A 237 -0.77 -4.27 -3.83
CA ALA A 237 -2.10 -4.04 -4.41
C ALA A 237 -2.25 -2.56 -4.80
N LYS A 238 -3.41 -1.96 -4.52
CA LYS A 238 -3.73 -0.53 -4.71
C LYS A 238 -3.23 0.02 -6.06
N GLY A 239 -2.08 0.70 -6.06
CA GLY A 239 -1.53 1.40 -7.22
C GLY A 239 -1.16 0.53 -8.41
N ILE A 240 -1.04 -0.80 -8.24
CA ILE A 240 -0.46 -1.67 -9.27
C ILE A 240 -1.22 -1.66 -10.60
N ALA A 241 -2.56 -1.61 -10.56
CA ALA A 241 -3.37 -1.62 -11.77
C ALA A 241 -4.09 -0.28 -12.05
N GLY A 242 -3.66 0.82 -11.39
CA GLY A 242 -4.11 2.18 -11.69
C GLY A 242 -5.62 2.42 -11.56
N GLY A 243 -6.32 1.67 -10.70
CA GLY A 243 -7.76 1.75 -10.47
C GLY A 243 -8.50 0.42 -10.60
N LEU A 244 -7.96 -0.56 -11.32
CA LEU A 244 -8.57 -1.89 -11.42
C LEU A 244 -8.19 -2.77 -10.22
N PRO A 245 -9.10 -3.67 -9.78
CA PRO A 245 -8.84 -4.60 -8.69
C PRO A 245 -7.72 -5.57 -9.02
N MET A 246 -6.57 -5.40 -8.41
CA MET A 246 -5.40 -6.28 -8.51
C MET A 246 -4.56 -6.21 -7.26
N GLY A 247 -3.99 -7.34 -6.88
CA GLY A 247 -2.99 -7.47 -5.86
C GLY A 247 -2.11 -8.68 -6.15
N GLY A 248 -1.24 -9.00 -5.23
CA GLY A 248 -0.34 -10.14 -5.33
C GLY A 248 0.79 -10.04 -4.33
N PHE A 249 1.73 -10.94 -4.46
CA PHE A 249 2.96 -10.88 -3.69
C PHE A 249 4.15 -11.39 -4.51
N LEU A 250 5.29 -10.87 -4.16
CA LEU A 250 6.60 -11.31 -4.65
C LEU A 250 7.25 -12.22 -3.60
N ALA A 251 8.00 -13.20 -4.04
CA ALA A 251 8.81 -14.05 -3.17
C ALA A 251 10.25 -14.10 -3.67
N ASN A 252 11.21 -14.15 -2.74
CA ASN A 252 12.62 -14.35 -3.08
C ASN A 252 12.95 -15.82 -3.38
N ASP A 253 14.20 -16.13 -3.74
CA ASP A 253 14.63 -17.48 -4.07
C ASP A 253 14.37 -18.51 -2.95
N LYS A 254 14.54 -18.11 -1.68
CA LYS A 254 14.28 -18.96 -0.49
C LYS A 254 12.82 -19.45 -0.46
N CYS A 255 11.89 -18.64 -0.92
CA CYS A 255 10.45 -18.86 -0.83
C CYS A 255 9.79 -19.25 -2.16
N SER A 256 10.50 -19.17 -3.29
CA SER A 256 9.95 -19.30 -4.64
C SER A 256 9.27 -20.66 -4.92
N GLY A 257 9.69 -21.73 -4.27
CA GLY A 257 9.15 -23.09 -4.43
C GLY A 257 8.15 -23.52 -3.35
N VAL A 258 7.86 -22.69 -2.36
CA VAL A 258 7.06 -23.09 -1.17
C VAL A 258 5.59 -23.35 -1.52
N LEU A 259 4.97 -22.48 -2.30
CA LEU A 259 3.58 -22.64 -2.73
C LEU A 259 3.52 -23.36 -4.08
N GLY A 260 3.61 -24.67 -4.06
CA GLY A 260 3.44 -25.50 -5.25
C GLY A 260 1.97 -25.70 -5.68
N PRO A 261 1.72 -26.46 -6.76
CA PRO A 261 0.37 -26.72 -7.27
C PRO A 261 -0.59 -27.23 -6.18
N GLY A 262 -1.77 -26.59 -6.09
CA GLY A 262 -2.81 -26.91 -5.10
C GLY A 262 -2.65 -26.27 -3.71
N ALA A 263 -1.50 -25.66 -3.40
CA ALA A 263 -1.27 -25.04 -2.09
C ALA A 263 -1.99 -23.68 -1.95
N HIS A 264 -2.08 -22.93 -3.03
CA HIS A 264 -2.77 -21.63 -3.09
C HIS A 264 -3.32 -21.39 -4.49
N ALA A 265 -4.45 -20.67 -4.60
CA ALA A 265 -5.09 -20.39 -5.88
C ALA A 265 -6.02 -19.18 -5.80
N THR A 266 -6.38 -18.64 -6.95
CA THR A 266 -7.37 -17.57 -7.13
C THR A 266 -8.06 -17.74 -8.49
N THR A 267 -9.33 -17.39 -8.58
CA THR A 267 -10.07 -17.43 -9.86
C THR A 267 -9.70 -16.24 -10.75
N PHE A 268 -9.70 -15.03 -10.21
CA PHE A 268 -9.51 -13.78 -10.99
C PHE A 268 -8.10 -13.19 -10.92
N GLY A 269 -7.26 -13.64 -10.01
CA GLY A 269 -5.90 -13.11 -9.87
C GLY A 269 -5.08 -13.33 -11.15
N GLY A 270 -4.32 -12.31 -11.57
CA GLY A 270 -3.65 -12.30 -12.85
C GLY A 270 -4.58 -12.08 -14.06
N ASN A 271 -5.78 -11.51 -13.82
CA ASN A 271 -6.70 -11.16 -14.89
C ASN A 271 -5.99 -10.39 -16.02
N PRO A 272 -6.15 -10.78 -17.31
CA PRO A 272 -5.43 -10.17 -18.41
C PRO A 272 -5.63 -8.66 -18.55
N ILE A 273 -6.85 -8.13 -18.27
CA ILE A 273 -7.11 -6.69 -18.34
C ILE A 273 -6.38 -5.96 -17.21
N CYS A 274 -6.45 -6.48 -15.98
CA CYS A 274 -5.72 -5.91 -14.84
C CYS A 274 -4.20 -6.00 -15.04
N ALA A 275 -3.69 -7.09 -15.63
CA ALA A 275 -2.27 -7.25 -15.94
C ALA A 275 -1.80 -6.27 -17.02
N ALA A 276 -2.60 -6.03 -18.06
CA ALA A 276 -2.30 -5.01 -19.08
C ALA A 276 -2.32 -3.59 -18.49
N ALA A 277 -3.28 -3.30 -17.62
CA ALA A 277 -3.32 -2.05 -16.85
C ALA A 277 -2.07 -1.87 -15.99
N ALA A 278 -1.66 -2.93 -15.29
CA ALA A 278 -0.46 -2.92 -14.44
C ALA A 278 0.83 -2.72 -15.24
N LEU A 279 0.95 -3.34 -16.40
CA LEU A 279 2.08 -3.09 -17.31
C LEU A 279 2.14 -1.62 -17.73
N ALA A 280 1.00 -1.01 -18.09
CA ALA A 280 0.94 0.42 -18.40
C ALA A 280 1.33 1.29 -17.21
N VAL A 281 0.94 0.93 -15.97
CA VAL A 281 1.39 1.61 -14.75
C VAL A 281 2.89 1.51 -14.59
N LEU A 282 3.48 0.32 -14.74
CA LEU A 282 4.93 0.13 -14.63
C LEU A 282 5.72 0.88 -15.72
N ASP A 283 5.17 0.99 -16.93
CA ASP A 283 5.78 1.72 -18.05
C ASP A 283 5.68 3.25 -17.88
N ILE A 284 4.68 3.75 -17.13
CA ILE A 284 4.55 5.17 -16.77
C ILE A 284 5.45 5.52 -15.59
N LEU A 285 5.59 4.60 -14.63
CA LEU A 285 6.43 4.77 -13.44
C LEU A 285 7.85 4.26 -13.69
N ASP A 286 8.55 4.89 -14.64
CA ASP A 286 9.98 4.69 -14.88
C ASP A 286 10.85 5.42 -13.83
N GLU A 287 12.16 5.35 -13.97
CA GLU A 287 13.10 5.96 -13.00
C GLU A 287 12.98 7.49 -12.93
N GLU A 288 12.64 8.15 -14.05
CA GLU A 288 12.42 9.61 -14.09
C GLU A 288 11.14 9.97 -13.31
N ALA A 289 10.06 9.23 -13.53
CA ALA A 289 8.82 9.40 -12.78
C ALA A 289 9.01 9.13 -11.28
N LEU A 290 9.76 8.09 -10.91
CA LEU A 290 10.09 7.80 -9.51
C LEU A 290 10.95 8.89 -8.86
N ALA A 291 11.87 9.50 -9.60
CA ALA A 291 12.62 10.68 -9.13
C ALA A 291 11.68 11.87 -8.91
N ALA A 292 10.77 12.15 -9.85
CA ALA A 292 9.77 13.21 -9.70
C ALA A 292 8.84 12.99 -8.49
N VAL A 293 8.49 11.74 -8.15
CA VAL A 293 7.74 11.40 -6.91
C VAL A 293 8.49 11.86 -5.67
N ARG A 294 9.81 11.62 -5.59
CA ARG A 294 10.63 12.08 -4.47
C ARG A 294 10.71 13.60 -4.38
N GLU A 295 10.95 14.26 -5.50
CA GLU A 295 11.04 15.72 -5.59
C GLU A 295 9.71 16.40 -5.24
N ASN A 296 8.60 15.93 -5.81
CA ASN A 296 7.27 16.46 -5.55
C ASN A 296 6.84 16.20 -4.11
N GLY A 297 7.17 15.04 -3.55
CA GLY A 297 6.92 14.75 -2.13
C GLY A 297 7.67 15.69 -1.18
N ASN A 298 8.95 15.94 -1.45
CA ASN A 298 9.75 16.89 -0.67
C ASN A 298 9.21 18.33 -0.79
N TYR A 299 8.85 18.73 -2.01
CA TYR A 299 8.25 20.04 -2.25
C TYR A 299 6.93 20.22 -1.50
N LEU A 300 6.02 19.26 -1.62
CA LEU A 300 4.70 19.32 -0.97
C LEU A 300 4.85 19.44 0.55
N ARG A 301 5.73 18.63 1.16
CA ARG A 301 6.02 18.70 2.60
C ARG A 301 6.58 20.07 3.00
N ALA A 302 7.62 20.53 2.31
CA ALA A 302 8.24 21.83 2.61
C ALA A 302 7.23 22.98 2.50
N ARG A 303 6.35 22.98 1.49
CA ARG A 303 5.32 24.00 1.30
C ARG A 303 4.29 23.98 2.44
N ILE A 304 3.89 22.79 2.93
CA ILE A 304 2.95 22.67 4.06
C ILE A 304 3.62 23.18 5.34
N GLU A 305 4.86 22.80 5.63
CA GLU A 305 5.60 23.22 6.82
C GLU A 305 5.84 24.75 6.89
N HIS A 306 5.93 25.41 5.74
CA HIS A 306 6.09 26.86 5.63
C HIS A 306 4.77 27.64 5.40
N MET A 307 3.63 26.95 5.44
CA MET A 307 2.32 27.58 5.14
C MET A 307 1.86 28.55 6.23
N GLY A 308 2.31 28.40 7.48
CA GLY A 308 1.97 29.29 8.58
C GLY A 308 0.52 29.16 9.06
N VAL A 309 -0.04 27.96 8.96
CA VAL A 309 -1.42 27.65 9.40
C VAL A 309 -1.38 27.00 10.77
N ASP A 310 -1.96 27.64 11.78
CA ASP A 310 -1.86 27.26 13.21
C ASP A 310 -2.39 25.84 13.52
N CYS A 311 -3.34 25.33 12.74
CA CYS A 311 -3.91 24.00 12.96
C CYS A 311 -3.14 22.87 12.27
N LEU A 312 -2.03 23.16 11.58
CA LEU A 312 -1.15 22.16 10.96
C LEU A 312 0.21 22.16 11.67
N GLY A 313 0.68 20.97 12.00
CA GLY A 313 2.01 20.72 12.56
C GLY A 313 2.99 20.23 11.52
N GLY A 314 3.98 19.44 11.99
CA GLY A 314 5.00 18.84 11.14
C GLY A 314 4.45 17.84 10.11
N THR A 315 5.26 17.59 9.08
CA THR A 315 4.96 16.55 8.09
C THR A 315 5.85 15.33 8.30
N ARG A 316 5.37 14.16 7.89
CA ARG A 316 6.12 12.89 7.91
C ARG A 316 5.73 12.02 6.72
N GLY A 317 6.53 11.00 6.44
CA GLY A 317 6.30 10.07 5.33
C GLY A 317 7.46 10.00 4.35
N LEU A 318 7.27 9.24 3.26
CA LEU A 318 8.25 9.03 2.18
C LEU A 318 7.60 9.28 0.82
N GLY A 319 8.31 9.95 -0.08
CA GLY A 319 7.79 10.28 -1.41
C GLY A 319 6.44 11.00 -1.34
N MET A 320 5.46 10.49 -2.05
CA MET A 320 4.08 11.00 -2.08
C MET A 320 3.13 10.27 -1.11
N MET A 321 3.64 9.69 -0.05
CA MET A 321 2.90 9.17 1.08
C MET A 321 3.17 10.09 2.28
N ILE A 322 2.28 11.07 2.53
CA ILE A 322 2.52 12.17 3.45
C ILE A 322 1.45 12.21 4.53
N GLY A 323 1.88 12.25 5.78
CA GLY A 323 1.06 12.57 6.95
C GLY A 323 1.33 13.99 7.39
N VAL A 324 0.27 14.76 7.64
CA VAL A 324 0.34 16.11 8.19
C VAL A 324 -0.27 16.08 9.58
N GLU A 325 0.49 16.50 10.58
CA GLU A 325 0.02 16.58 11.95
C GLU A 325 -1.08 17.61 12.07
N VAL A 326 -2.13 17.28 12.82
CA VAL A 326 -3.24 18.20 13.14
C VAL A 326 -3.08 18.69 14.57
N LEU A 327 -3.07 19.99 14.73
CA LEU A 327 -2.92 20.69 16.01
C LEU A 327 -4.26 21.34 16.44
N GLY A 328 -4.37 21.62 17.74
CA GLY A 328 -5.54 22.30 18.32
C GLY A 328 -6.71 21.36 18.59
N GLU A 329 -7.92 21.93 18.71
CA GLU A 329 -9.12 21.21 19.18
C GLU A 329 -9.88 20.48 18.07
N ARG A 330 -9.68 20.86 16.79
CA ARG A 330 -10.38 20.24 15.65
C ARG A 330 -9.76 18.89 15.30
N SER A 331 -10.61 17.92 15.04
CA SER A 331 -10.18 16.62 14.55
C SER A 331 -9.69 16.70 13.10
N ASN A 332 -8.82 15.76 12.70
CA ASN A 332 -8.41 15.60 11.32
C ASN A 332 -9.60 15.38 10.37
N ARG A 333 -10.67 14.73 10.83
CA ARG A 333 -11.88 14.51 10.04
C ARG A 333 -12.64 15.83 9.77
N GLU A 334 -12.72 16.74 10.75
CA GLU A 334 -13.32 18.06 10.56
C GLU A 334 -12.50 18.92 9.59
N LEU A 335 -11.16 18.90 9.70
CA LEU A 335 -10.31 19.59 8.74
C LEU A 335 -10.43 18.99 7.33
N ALA A 336 -10.47 17.66 7.20
CA ALA A 336 -10.68 17.00 5.92
C ALA A 336 -12.04 17.40 5.30
N ALA A 337 -13.12 17.42 6.07
CA ALA A 337 -14.43 17.86 5.59
C ALA A 337 -14.40 19.29 5.04
N ARG A 338 -13.79 20.23 5.77
CA ARG A 338 -13.63 21.63 5.32
C ARG A 338 -12.80 21.74 4.03
N LEU A 339 -11.73 20.96 3.90
CA LEU A 339 -10.91 20.94 2.68
C LEU A 339 -11.71 20.39 1.50
N ILE A 340 -12.44 19.31 1.68
CA ILE A 340 -13.28 18.68 0.65
C ILE A 340 -14.39 19.65 0.21
N GLU A 341 -15.06 20.34 1.16
CA GLU A 341 -16.04 21.39 0.87
C GLU A 341 -15.46 22.56 0.08
N ASN A 342 -14.13 22.76 0.13
CA ASN A 342 -13.43 23.82 -0.60
C ASN A 342 -12.68 23.34 -1.85
N GLY A 343 -12.88 22.08 -2.26
CA GLY A 343 -12.37 21.54 -3.52
C GLY A 343 -11.01 20.83 -3.42
N LEU A 344 -10.58 20.40 -2.21
CA LEU A 344 -9.38 19.59 -2.03
C LEU A 344 -9.75 18.27 -1.36
N LEU A 345 -9.64 17.16 -2.11
CA LEU A 345 -9.87 15.82 -1.56
C LEU A 345 -8.64 15.35 -0.79
N VAL A 346 -8.80 15.09 0.49
CA VAL A 346 -7.77 14.57 1.39
C VAL A 346 -8.32 13.39 2.19
N LEU A 347 -7.42 12.60 2.77
CA LEU A 347 -7.74 11.46 3.63
C LEU A 347 -7.34 11.73 5.07
N THR A 348 -7.75 10.83 5.96
CA THR A 348 -7.29 10.83 7.35
C THR A 348 -6.59 9.50 7.66
N ALA A 349 -5.64 9.51 8.61
CA ALA A 349 -4.99 8.31 9.14
C ALA A 349 -4.58 8.57 10.60
N GLY A 350 -5.02 7.73 11.53
CA GLY A 350 -4.84 8.01 12.94
C GLY A 350 -5.37 9.41 13.29
N THR A 351 -4.50 10.28 13.78
CA THR A 351 -4.81 11.70 14.09
C THR A 351 -4.36 12.69 13.01
N ALA A 352 -3.75 12.22 11.92
CA ALA A 352 -3.19 13.07 10.86
C ALA A 352 -4.14 13.25 9.68
N LEU A 353 -3.95 14.31 8.90
CA LEU A 353 -4.36 14.33 7.49
C LEU A 353 -3.38 13.47 6.71
N ARG A 354 -3.89 12.67 5.77
CA ARG A 354 -3.09 11.81 4.90
C ARG A 354 -3.22 12.25 3.45
N LEU A 355 -2.08 12.52 2.82
CA LEU A 355 -2.01 12.92 1.41
C LEU A 355 -1.34 11.80 0.61
N LEU A 356 -2.07 11.31 -0.39
CA LEU A 356 -1.67 10.26 -1.33
C LEU A 356 -2.03 10.67 -2.77
N PRO A 357 -1.58 11.82 -3.28
CA PRO A 357 -1.97 12.26 -4.61
C PRO A 357 -1.53 11.26 -5.68
N PRO A 358 -2.09 11.32 -6.90
CA PRO A 358 -1.53 10.59 -8.04
C PRO A 358 -0.04 10.85 -8.19
N LEU A 359 0.75 9.83 -8.54
CA LEU A 359 2.21 9.95 -8.63
C LEU A 359 2.65 10.82 -9.82
N THR A 360 1.77 10.96 -10.80
CA THR A 360 1.93 11.81 -11.98
C THR A 360 1.39 13.22 -11.81
N ILE A 361 1.02 13.61 -10.58
CA ILE A 361 0.53 14.96 -10.27
C ILE A 361 1.56 16.01 -10.67
N THR A 362 1.10 17.04 -11.32
CA THR A 362 1.94 18.16 -11.78
C THR A 362 2.21 19.15 -10.64
N ARG A 363 3.27 19.93 -10.79
CA ARG A 363 3.59 21.02 -9.86
C ARG A 363 2.47 22.05 -9.76
N GLU A 364 1.81 22.34 -10.88
CA GLU A 364 0.67 23.25 -10.93
C GLU A 364 -0.54 22.71 -10.12
N GLU A 365 -0.85 21.43 -10.27
CA GLU A 365 -1.92 20.79 -9.47
C GLU A 365 -1.58 20.77 -7.97
N ILE A 366 -0.31 20.52 -7.61
CA ILE A 366 0.16 20.63 -6.23
C ILE A 366 -0.07 22.03 -5.69
N ASP A 367 0.35 23.07 -6.41
CA ASP A 367 0.22 24.46 -5.98
C ASP A 367 -1.25 24.89 -5.87
N LYS A 368 -2.13 24.43 -6.77
CA LYS A 368 -3.59 24.65 -6.63
C LYS A 368 -4.13 24.01 -5.37
N GLY A 369 -3.77 22.76 -5.08
CA GLY A 369 -4.20 22.07 -3.85
C GLY A 369 -3.69 22.77 -2.59
N LEU A 370 -2.43 23.19 -2.57
CA LEU A 370 -1.85 23.95 -1.47
C LEU A 370 -2.55 25.29 -1.24
N ALA A 371 -2.88 26.02 -2.31
CA ALA A 371 -3.63 27.28 -2.19
C ALA A 371 -5.05 27.09 -1.63
N ILE A 372 -5.71 25.95 -1.97
CA ILE A 372 -6.99 25.60 -1.36
C ILE A 372 -6.79 25.30 0.14
N MET A 373 -5.77 24.54 0.49
CA MET A 373 -5.45 24.17 1.88
C MET A 373 -5.20 25.42 2.72
N GLU A 374 -4.33 26.32 2.28
CA GLU A 374 -3.99 27.56 2.96
C GLU A 374 -5.23 28.43 3.17
N ARG A 375 -5.97 28.75 2.11
CA ARG A 375 -7.18 29.60 2.19
C ARG A 375 -8.28 29.00 3.11
N THR A 376 -8.38 27.68 3.17
CA THR A 376 -9.43 26.99 3.94
C THR A 376 -9.12 26.89 5.41
N LEU A 377 -7.83 26.77 5.76
CA LEU A 377 -7.40 26.45 7.12
C LEU A 377 -6.78 27.64 7.87
N ALA A 378 -6.42 28.72 7.16
CA ALA A 378 -5.93 29.99 7.74
C ALA A 378 -6.93 30.72 8.64
#